data_73a7a5bc1cf069224181a3f7782ff3f6
#
_entry.id   73a7a5bc1cf069224181a3f7782ff3f6
#
_cell.length_a   1.000
_cell.length_b   1.000
_cell.length_c   1.000
_cell.angle_alpha   90.00
_cell.angle_beta   90.00
_cell.angle_gamma   90.00
#
_symmetry.space_group_name_H-M   'P 1'
#
loop_
_entity.id
_entity.type
_entity.pdbx_description
1 polymer ?
#
loop_
_entity_poly.entity_id
_entity_poly.type
_entity_poly.pdbx_seq_one_letter_code
_entity_poly.pdbx_strand_id
1 'polypeptide(L)'
;MTIINESGLYSLIFGSKLESAKKFKRWVTSEVLPLLRKNGSYGALLTTSQQIQLLAQGNVELNQRVDTLTERMDKIELDLPLLPLEAEQIKKAANRKAVFTLGGKFSSAYHNRSLCQKVYNNIYANLKYNFKVSTYKALKRSQCDRAIQIVNAWNPPVFLADEIANCNAQMTLDI
;
A
#
# COMPACT_ATOMS: atom_id res chain seq x y z
N MET A 1 53.66 -31.44 2.58
CA MET A 1 52.67 -31.17 1.52
C MET A 1 53.09 -29.89 0.83
N THR A 2 53.44 -29.92 -0.46
CA THR A 2 53.88 -28.72 -1.18
C THR A 2 52.65 -28.05 -1.77
N ILE A 3 52.35 -26.81 -1.38
CA ILE A 3 51.24 -26.01 -1.91
C ILE A 3 51.82 -25.15 -3.04
N ILE A 4 51.22 -25.23 -4.21
CA ILE A 4 51.59 -24.44 -5.41
C ILE A 4 50.56 -23.36 -5.61
N ASN A 5 50.98 -22.13 -5.86
CA ASN A 5 50.06 -21.05 -6.29
C ASN A 5 49.68 -21.19 -7.77
N GLU A 6 48.71 -20.42 -8.22
CA GLU A 6 48.18 -20.48 -9.59
C GLU A 6 49.31 -20.24 -10.66
N SER A 7 50.17 -19.28 -10.41
CA SER A 7 51.31 -18.99 -11.30
C SER A 7 52.26 -20.20 -11.42
N GLY A 8 52.54 -20.89 -10.31
CA GLY A 8 53.34 -22.13 -10.30
C GLY A 8 52.65 -23.26 -11.07
N LEU A 9 51.34 -23.39 -10.96
CA LEU A 9 50.57 -24.36 -11.73
C LEU A 9 50.67 -24.10 -13.24
N TYR A 10 50.51 -22.87 -13.70
CA TYR A 10 50.68 -22.53 -15.11
C TYR A 10 52.09 -22.76 -15.59
N SER A 11 53.11 -22.46 -14.78
CA SER A 11 54.50 -22.73 -15.13
C SER A 11 54.76 -24.22 -15.34
N LEU A 12 54.21 -25.09 -14.49
CA LEU A 12 54.29 -26.54 -14.64
C LEU A 12 53.58 -27.03 -15.89
N ILE A 13 52.38 -26.52 -16.18
CA ILE A 13 51.63 -26.89 -17.39
C ILE A 13 52.41 -26.49 -18.64
N PHE A 14 52.93 -25.26 -18.71
CA PHE A 14 53.67 -24.76 -19.85
C PHE A 14 55.02 -25.45 -20.08
N GLY A 15 55.63 -25.97 -19.01
CA GLY A 15 56.85 -26.81 -19.07
C GLY A 15 56.60 -28.29 -19.39
N SER A 16 55.34 -28.75 -19.31
CA SER A 16 54.99 -30.13 -19.50
C SER A 16 55.10 -30.59 -20.98
N LYS A 17 55.57 -31.82 -21.17
CA LYS A 17 55.70 -32.48 -22.49
C LYS A 17 54.41 -33.22 -22.91
N LEU A 18 53.40 -33.28 -22.03
CA LEU A 18 52.12 -33.94 -22.31
C LEU A 18 51.36 -33.27 -23.46
N GLU A 19 50.72 -34.07 -24.28
CA GLU A 19 49.95 -33.54 -25.42
C GLU A 19 48.80 -32.60 -25.02
N SER A 20 48.15 -32.88 -23.91
CA SER A 20 47.16 -32.03 -23.32
C SER A 20 47.73 -30.65 -22.91
N ALA A 21 48.89 -30.62 -22.30
CA ALA A 21 49.57 -29.39 -21.90
C ALA A 21 50.04 -28.59 -23.11
N LYS A 22 50.52 -29.26 -24.19
CA LYS A 22 50.88 -28.58 -25.45
C LYS A 22 49.65 -27.95 -26.12
N LYS A 23 48.50 -28.64 -26.11
CA LYS A 23 47.24 -28.08 -26.63
C LYS A 23 46.80 -26.85 -25.86
N PHE A 24 46.84 -26.92 -24.52
CA PHE A 24 46.53 -25.80 -23.63
C PHE A 24 47.48 -24.62 -23.86
N LYS A 25 48.76 -24.83 -23.92
CA LYS A 25 49.79 -23.80 -24.21
C LYS A 25 49.47 -23.10 -25.56
N ARG A 26 49.20 -23.89 -26.59
CA ARG A 26 48.85 -23.35 -27.95
C ARG A 26 47.58 -22.52 -27.87
N TRP A 27 46.55 -23.03 -27.26
CA TRP A 27 45.29 -22.31 -27.12
C TRP A 27 45.47 -20.96 -26.38
N VAL A 28 46.14 -20.95 -25.23
CA VAL A 28 46.42 -19.73 -24.46
C VAL A 28 47.25 -18.73 -25.31
N THR A 29 48.28 -19.16 -25.98
CA THR A 29 49.21 -18.25 -26.72
C THR A 29 48.68 -17.80 -28.07
N SER A 30 47.87 -18.61 -28.73
CA SER A 30 47.34 -18.27 -30.07
C SER A 30 45.95 -17.65 -30.05
N GLU A 31 45.18 -17.83 -29.00
CA GLU A 31 43.83 -17.36 -28.93
C GLU A 31 43.59 -16.42 -27.73
N VAL A 32 43.80 -16.91 -26.48
CA VAL A 32 43.46 -16.15 -25.29
C VAL A 32 44.26 -14.86 -25.14
N LEU A 33 45.59 -14.96 -25.18
CA LEU A 33 46.47 -13.79 -25.01
C LEU A 33 46.33 -12.72 -26.12
N PRO A 34 46.19 -13.11 -27.40
CA PRO A 34 45.97 -12.12 -28.45
C PRO A 34 44.62 -11.41 -28.28
N LEU A 35 43.55 -12.12 -27.86
CA LEU A 35 42.23 -11.50 -27.63
C LEU A 35 42.26 -10.59 -26.41
N LEU A 36 42.90 -11.00 -25.31
CA LEU A 36 43.09 -10.15 -24.14
C LEU A 36 43.86 -8.87 -24.49
N ARG A 37 44.94 -8.97 -25.30
CA ARG A 37 45.70 -7.79 -25.71
C ARG A 37 44.93 -6.85 -26.61
N LYS A 38 44.10 -7.38 -27.50
CA LYS A 38 43.32 -6.55 -28.46
C LYS A 38 42.09 -5.93 -27.84
N ASN A 39 41.39 -6.68 -27.00
CA ASN A 39 40.04 -6.35 -26.53
C ASN A 39 39.98 -6.06 -25.00
N GLY A 40 41.07 -6.26 -24.28
CA GLY A 40 41.11 -6.13 -22.81
C GLY A 40 40.40 -7.27 -22.06
N SER A 41 39.74 -8.20 -22.73
CA SER A 41 39.04 -9.35 -22.14
C SER A 41 39.06 -10.56 -23.08
N TYR A 42 38.94 -11.76 -22.51
CA TYR A 42 38.73 -13.00 -23.24
C TYR A 42 37.26 -13.45 -23.06
N GLY A 43 36.56 -13.55 -24.17
CA GLY A 43 35.12 -13.91 -24.20
C GLY A 43 34.41 -13.10 -25.31
N ALA A 44 33.17 -13.46 -25.55
CA ALA A 44 32.30 -12.71 -26.45
C ALA A 44 31.96 -11.36 -25.82
N LEU A 45 32.66 -10.29 -26.22
CA LEU A 45 32.26 -8.93 -25.86
C LEU A 45 30.91 -8.66 -26.50
N LEU A 46 29.94 -8.30 -25.71
CA LEU A 46 28.67 -7.79 -26.21
C LEU A 46 28.94 -6.57 -27.09
N THR A 47 28.39 -6.54 -28.28
CA THR A 47 28.45 -5.35 -29.12
C THR A 47 27.73 -4.20 -28.42
N THR A 48 28.07 -2.96 -28.75
CA THR A 48 27.42 -1.78 -28.17
C THR A 48 25.89 -1.87 -28.31
N SER A 49 25.39 -2.37 -29.43
CA SER A 49 23.96 -2.59 -29.68
C SER A 49 23.36 -3.60 -28.70
N GLN A 50 24.06 -4.71 -28.44
CA GLN A 50 23.62 -5.72 -27.46
C GLN A 50 23.63 -5.18 -26.03
N GLN A 51 24.62 -4.36 -25.67
CA GLN A 51 24.67 -3.69 -24.36
C GLN A 51 23.51 -2.72 -24.20
N ILE A 52 23.22 -1.91 -25.21
CA ILE A 52 22.08 -0.98 -25.20
C ILE A 52 20.76 -1.75 -25.11
N GLN A 53 20.60 -2.84 -25.85
CA GLN A 53 19.41 -3.68 -25.80
C GLN A 53 19.21 -4.29 -24.41
N LEU A 54 20.27 -4.80 -23.78
CA LEU A 54 20.20 -5.37 -22.42
C LEU A 54 19.84 -4.31 -21.38
N LEU A 55 20.41 -3.10 -21.49
CA LEU A 55 20.06 -1.97 -20.64
C LEU A 55 18.61 -1.53 -20.84
N ALA A 56 18.14 -1.47 -22.07
CA ALA A 56 16.75 -1.12 -22.38
C ALA A 56 15.77 -2.15 -21.80
N GLN A 57 16.07 -3.44 -21.95
CA GLN A 57 15.27 -4.52 -21.34
C GLN A 57 15.26 -4.43 -19.82
N GLY A 58 16.43 -4.20 -19.19
CA GLY A 58 16.55 -4.01 -17.76
C GLY A 58 15.73 -2.82 -17.24
N ASN A 59 15.72 -1.71 -17.97
CA ASN A 59 14.90 -0.54 -17.64
C ASN A 59 13.40 -0.83 -17.73
N VAL A 60 12.95 -1.55 -18.75
CA VAL A 60 11.54 -1.97 -18.87
C VAL A 60 11.13 -2.85 -17.69
N GLU A 61 11.96 -3.83 -17.35
CA GLU A 61 11.70 -4.72 -16.21
C GLU A 61 11.67 -3.98 -14.88
N LEU A 62 12.59 -3.03 -14.68
CA LEU A 62 12.61 -2.18 -13.48
C LEU A 62 11.35 -1.31 -13.39
N ASN A 63 10.93 -0.68 -14.48
CA ASN A 63 9.70 0.12 -14.49
C ASN A 63 8.47 -0.73 -14.15
N GLN A 64 8.34 -1.92 -14.72
CA GLN A 64 7.24 -2.85 -14.37
C GLN A 64 7.25 -3.24 -12.89
N ARG A 65 8.42 -3.44 -12.30
CA ARG A 65 8.54 -3.71 -10.85
C ARG A 65 8.16 -2.50 -10.01
N VAL A 66 8.55 -1.30 -10.43
CA VAL A 66 8.17 -0.04 -9.76
C VAL A 66 6.66 0.14 -9.81
N ASP A 67 6.02 -0.04 -10.98
CA ASP A 67 4.57 0.07 -11.12
C ASP A 67 3.83 -0.93 -10.21
N THR A 68 4.29 -2.18 -10.20
CA THR A 68 3.73 -3.22 -9.33
C THR A 68 3.88 -2.88 -7.85
N LEU A 69 5.03 -2.32 -7.44
CA LEU A 69 5.26 -1.89 -6.06
C LEU A 69 4.39 -0.70 -5.68
N THR A 70 4.20 0.26 -6.59
CA THR A 70 3.33 1.41 -6.39
C THR A 70 1.88 0.96 -6.19
N GLU A 71 1.36 0.09 -7.06
CA GLU A 71 0.01 -0.47 -6.89
C GLU A 71 -0.17 -1.22 -5.56
N ARG A 72 0.86 -1.93 -5.11
CA ARG A 72 0.82 -2.64 -3.81
C ARG A 72 0.84 -1.66 -2.65
N MET A 73 1.62 -0.59 -2.74
CA MET A 73 1.63 0.47 -1.73
C MET A 73 0.27 1.15 -1.62
N ASP A 74 -0.34 1.52 -2.75
CA ASP A 74 -1.66 2.15 -2.79
C ASP A 74 -2.72 1.26 -2.13
N LYS A 75 -2.70 -0.04 -2.44
CA LYS A 75 -3.59 -1.01 -1.80
C LYS A 75 -3.39 -1.10 -0.29
N ILE A 76 -2.13 -1.15 0.16
CA ILE A 76 -1.81 -1.18 1.59
C ILE A 76 -2.29 0.10 2.25
N GLU A 77 -2.04 1.26 1.66
CA GLU A 77 -2.45 2.55 2.21
C GLU A 77 -3.96 2.67 2.36
N LEU A 78 -4.73 2.21 1.37
CA LEU A 78 -6.18 2.19 1.40
C LEU A 78 -6.76 1.19 2.42
N ASP A 79 -6.02 0.13 2.75
CA ASP A 79 -6.40 -0.89 3.73
C ASP A 79 -6.02 -0.54 5.18
N LEU A 80 -5.20 0.51 5.38
CA LEU A 80 -4.86 0.98 6.71
C LEU A 80 -6.09 1.49 7.46
N PRO A 81 -6.11 1.42 8.81
CA PRO A 81 -7.13 2.06 9.63
C PRO A 81 -7.21 3.57 9.36
N LEU A 82 -8.39 4.15 9.63
CA LEU A 82 -8.61 5.58 9.52
C LEU A 82 -7.55 6.40 10.27
N LEU A 83 -7.03 7.43 9.62
CA LEU A 83 -6.26 8.47 10.31
C LEU A 83 -7.15 9.28 11.27
N PRO A 84 -6.58 9.89 12.32
CA PRO A 84 -7.34 10.74 13.24
C PRO A 84 -8.17 11.82 12.54
N LEU A 85 -7.65 12.40 11.46
CA LEU A 85 -8.34 13.42 10.67
C LEU A 85 -9.58 12.86 9.94
N GLU A 86 -9.47 11.68 9.36
CA GLU A 86 -10.57 10.99 8.68
C GLU A 86 -11.64 10.54 9.66
N ALA A 87 -11.25 10.02 10.83
CA ALA A 87 -12.17 9.68 11.90
C ALA A 87 -12.93 10.92 12.41
N GLU A 88 -12.27 12.08 12.47
CA GLU A 88 -12.91 13.34 12.84
C GLU A 88 -13.93 13.82 11.79
N GLN A 89 -13.67 13.57 10.51
CA GLN A 89 -14.65 13.88 9.44
C GLN A 89 -15.95 13.06 9.61
N ILE A 90 -15.83 11.77 9.89
CA ILE A 90 -17.00 10.91 10.18
C ILE A 90 -17.75 11.42 11.40
N LYS A 91 -17.03 11.76 12.47
CA LYS A 91 -17.62 12.33 13.68
C LYS A 91 -18.35 13.66 13.42
N LYS A 92 -17.75 14.54 12.61
CA LYS A 92 -18.41 15.80 12.19
C LYS A 92 -19.68 15.54 11.38
N ALA A 93 -19.67 14.55 10.48
CA ALA A 93 -20.86 14.14 9.73
C ALA A 93 -21.95 13.61 10.66
N ALA A 94 -21.61 12.73 11.62
CA ALA A 94 -22.53 12.20 12.61
C ALA A 94 -23.12 13.31 13.49
N ASN A 95 -22.30 14.28 13.92
CA ASN A 95 -22.76 15.43 14.69
C ASN A 95 -23.75 16.29 13.91
N ARG A 96 -23.43 16.61 12.66
CA ARG A 96 -24.34 17.40 11.79
C ARG A 96 -25.67 16.69 11.60
N LYS A 97 -25.62 15.38 11.31
CA LYS A 97 -26.83 14.58 11.10
C LYS A 97 -27.67 14.46 12.38
N ALA A 98 -27.03 14.22 13.52
CA ALA A 98 -27.72 14.16 14.81
C ALA A 98 -28.40 15.48 15.17
N VAL A 99 -27.69 16.61 15.05
CA VAL A 99 -28.25 17.95 15.30
C VAL A 99 -29.43 18.23 14.38
N PHE A 100 -29.31 17.92 13.10
CA PHE A 100 -30.40 18.09 12.13
C PHE A 100 -31.63 17.26 12.49
N THR A 101 -31.42 15.97 12.81
CA THR A 101 -32.51 15.03 13.16
C THR A 101 -33.23 15.43 14.43
N LEU A 102 -32.52 15.97 15.43
CA LEU A 102 -33.10 16.44 16.69
C LEU A 102 -33.88 17.75 16.57
N GLY A 103 -33.84 18.42 15.42
CA GLY A 103 -34.56 19.71 15.20
C GLY A 103 -33.68 20.92 15.42
N GLY A 104 -32.35 20.76 15.47
CA GLY A 104 -31.39 21.83 15.67
C GLY A 104 -30.87 21.94 17.10
N LYS A 105 -29.86 22.79 17.30
CA LYS A 105 -29.20 22.96 18.62
C LYS A 105 -30.08 23.56 19.71
N PHE A 106 -31.15 24.26 19.33
CA PHE A 106 -32.07 24.94 20.25
C PHE A 106 -33.32 24.12 20.55
N SER A 107 -33.48 22.93 19.95
CA SER A 107 -34.66 22.09 20.18
C SER A 107 -34.65 21.43 21.56
N SER A 108 -35.81 21.10 22.11
CA SER A 108 -36.00 20.38 23.36
C SER A 108 -35.33 19.00 23.25
N ALA A 109 -35.51 18.32 22.14
CA ALA A 109 -34.90 17.01 21.88
C ALA A 109 -33.36 17.05 21.92
N TYR A 110 -32.74 18.12 21.46
CA TYR A 110 -31.28 18.28 21.53
C TYR A 110 -30.81 18.49 22.98
N HIS A 111 -31.57 19.22 23.79
CA HIS A 111 -31.25 19.44 25.22
C HIS A 111 -31.58 18.22 26.08
N ASN A 112 -32.47 17.34 25.62
CA ASN A 112 -32.72 16.07 26.30
C ASN A 112 -31.53 15.13 26.09
N ARG A 113 -30.68 15.04 27.13
CA ARG A 113 -29.41 14.29 27.10
C ARG A 113 -29.62 12.80 26.77
N SER A 114 -30.68 12.19 27.29
CA SER A 114 -30.99 10.77 27.05
C SER A 114 -31.35 10.55 25.58
N LEU A 115 -32.24 11.37 25.03
CA LEU A 115 -32.68 11.27 23.65
C LEU A 115 -31.53 11.56 22.68
N CYS A 116 -30.76 12.60 22.94
CA CYS A 116 -29.56 12.94 22.19
C CYS A 116 -28.59 11.73 22.13
N GLN A 117 -28.31 11.09 23.27
CA GLN A 117 -27.45 9.91 23.33
C GLN A 117 -28.01 8.72 22.52
N LYS A 118 -29.34 8.49 22.55
CA LYS A 118 -30.00 7.45 21.74
C LYS A 118 -29.78 7.68 20.24
N VAL A 119 -29.91 8.91 19.77
CA VAL A 119 -29.68 9.28 18.36
C VAL A 119 -28.23 9.00 17.94
N TYR A 120 -27.26 9.47 18.71
CA TYR A 120 -25.86 9.18 18.42
C TYR A 120 -25.53 7.69 18.43
N ASN A 121 -26.03 6.96 19.44
CA ASN A 121 -25.81 5.52 19.53
C ASN A 121 -26.38 4.79 18.31
N ASN A 122 -27.57 5.21 17.83
CA ASN A 122 -28.21 4.59 16.68
C ASN A 122 -27.43 4.88 15.38
N ILE A 123 -26.97 6.12 15.16
CA ILE A 123 -26.11 6.47 14.02
C ILE A 123 -24.84 5.59 14.01
N TYR A 124 -24.13 5.50 15.13
CA TYR A 124 -22.93 4.68 15.21
C TYR A 124 -23.20 3.16 15.17
N ALA A 125 -24.33 2.71 15.66
CA ALA A 125 -24.75 1.31 15.54
C ALA A 125 -25.03 0.95 14.07
N ASN A 126 -25.73 1.82 13.34
CA ASN A 126 -25.97 1.65 11.90
C ASN A 126 -24.66 1.61 11.13
N LEU A 127 -23.72 2.50 11.42
CA LEU A 127 -22.41 2.53 10.78
C LEU A 127 -21.64 1.23 11.05
N LYS A 128 -21.57 0.78 12.31
CA LYS A 128 -20.91 -0.48 12.70
C LYS A 128 -21.54 -1.70 12.04
N TYR A 129 -22.85 -1.72 11.90
CA TYR A 129 -23.58 -2.81 11.26
C TYR A 129 -23.24 -2.90 9.76
N ASN A 130 -23.24 -1.77 9.03
CA ASN A 130 -22.96 -1.73 7.60
C ASN A 130 -21.53 -2.21 7.25
N PHE A 131 -20.56 -1.91 8.11
CA PHE A 131 -19.16 -2.30 7.87
C PHE A 131 -18.71 -3.52 8.67
N LYS A 132 -19.58 -4.12 9.49
CA LYS A 132 -19.28 -5.29 10.35
C LYS A 132 -18.04 -5.06 11.24
N VAL A 133 -17.93 -3.86 11.80
CA VAL A 133 -16.82 -3.47 12.68
C VAL A 133 -17.32 -3.22 14.11
N SER A 134 -16.45 -3.44 15.10
CA SER A 134 -16.76 -3.17 16.52
C SER A 134 -16.76 -1.68 16.84
N THR A 135 -15.94 -0.90 16.14
CA THR A 135 -15.83 0.56 16.31
C THR A 135 -15.64 1.24 14.94
N TYR A 136 -16.18 2.44 14.78
CA TYR A 136 -16.01 3.21 13.55
C TYR A 136 -14.54 3.57 13.27
N LYS A 137 -13.68 3.60 14.28
CA LYS A 137 -12.23 3.84 14.12
C LYS A 137 -11.50 2.67 13.47
N ALA A 138 -12.12 1.47 13.44
CA ALA A 138 -11.57 0.30 12.78
C ALA A 138 -11.92 0.21 11.27
N LEU A 139 -12.61 1.22 10.75
CA LEU A 139 -12.85 1.36 9.32
C LEU A 139 -11.53 1.55 8.57
N LYS A 140 -11.46 1.04 7.34
CA LYS A 140 -10.34 1.29 6.45
C LYS A 140 -10.43 2.68 5.84
N ARG A 141 -9.28 3.26 5.45
CA ARG A 141 -9.23 4.57 4.78
C ARG A 141 -10.10 4.60 3.51
N SER A 142 -10.06 3.55 2.71
CA SER A 142 -10.90 3.38 1.51
C SER A 142 -12.41 3.44 1.79
N GLN A 143 -12.83 3.26 3.03
CA GLN A 143 -14.24 3.24 3.43
C GLN A 143 -14.72 4.57 4.00
N CYS A 144 -13.85 5.58 4.16
CA CYS A 144 -14.16 6.84 4.83
C CYS A 144 -15.32 7.58 4.14
N ASP A 145 -15.24 7.80 2.83
CA ASP A 145 -16.27 8.53 2.08
C ASP A 145 -17.60 7.80 2.11
N ARG A 146 -17.56 6.47 1.97
CA ARG A 146 -18.79 5.66 2.06
C ARG A 146 -19.39 5.69 3.46
N ALA A 147 -18.59 5.74 4.50
CA ALA A 147 -19.05 5.89 5.87
C ALA A 147 -19.77 7.24 6.06
N ILE A 148 -19.22 8.32 5.53
CA ILE A 148 -19.85 9.65 5.55
C ILE A 148 -21.17 9.63 4.78
N GLN A 149 -21.24 8.98 3.61
CA GLN A 149 -22.49 8.83 2.84
C GLN A 149 -23.56 8.08 3.64
N ILE A 150 -23.20 6.96 4.29
CA ILE A 150 -24.13 6.17 5.12
C ILE A 150 -24.65 7.00 6.29
N VAL A 151 -23.79 7.77 6.96
CA VAL A 151 -24.19 8.67 8.04
C VAL A 151 -25.17 9.74 7.53
N ASN A 152 -24.87 10.34 6.41
CA ASN A 152 -25.74 11.40 5.82
C ASN A 152 -27.10 10.84 5.35
N ALA A 153 -27.11 9.62 4.82
CA ALA A 153 -28.33 8.93 4.37
C ALA A 153 -29.12 8.30 5.52
N TRP A 154 -28.55 8.19 6.73
CA TRP A 154 -29.23 7.60 7.89
C TRP A 154 -30.50 8.37 8.24
N ASN A 155 -31.59 7.67 8.54
CA ASN A 155 -32.82 8.22 9.09
C ASN A 155 -33.14 7.52 10.41
N PRO A 156 -33.73 8.23 11.36
CA PRO A 156 -34.11 7.63 12.64
C PRO A 156 -35.17 6.55 12.42
N PRO A 157 -35.09 5.42 13.16
CA PRO A 157 -36.20 4.46 13.24
C PRO A 157 -37.47 5.15 13.72
N VAL A 158 -38.65 4.63 13.33
CA VAL A 158 -39.95 5.23 13.62
C VAL A 158 -40.11 5.60 15.09
N PHE A 159 -39.83 4.65 16.00
CA PHE A 159 -39.92 4.88 17.46
C PHE A 159 -39.07 6.07 17.93
N LEU A 160 -37.88 6.24 17.36
CA LEU A 160 -36.97 7.33 17.73
C LEU A 160 -37.41 8.67 17.12
N ALA A 161 -37.98 8.63 15.91
CA ALA A 161 -38.57 9.80 15.29
C ALA A 161 -39.78 10.32 16.08
N ASP A 162 -40.63 9.41 16.56
CA ASP A 162 -41.79 9.74 17.40
C ASP A 162 -41.37 10.34 18.75
N GLU A 163 -40.35 9.76 19.40
CA GLU A 163 -39.81 10.33 20.66
C GLU A 163 -39.26 11.75 20.43
N ILE A 164 -38.59 12.00 19.33
CA ILE A 164 -38.04 13.33 18.97
C ILE A 164 -39.18 14.31 18.74
N ALA A 165 -40.21 13.92 17.93
CA ALA A 165 -41.35 14.74 17.65
C ALA A 165 -42.12 15.12 18.93
N ASN A 166 -42.43 14.14 19.80
CA ASN A 166 -43.11 14.36 21.05
C ASN A 166 -42.35 15.29 21.99
N CYS A 167 -41.01 15.09 22.09
CA CYS A 167 -40.14 15.92 22.95
C CYS A 167 -40.12 17.40 22.45
N ASN A 168 -40.12 17.61 21.13
CA ASN A 168 -40.10 18.94 20.57
C ASN A 168 -41.51 19.62 20.63
N ALA A 169 -42.60 18.83 20.58
CA ALA A 169 -43.98 19.36 20.69
C ALA A 169 -44.33 19.82 22.11
N GLN A 170 -43.80 19.18 23.15
CA GLN A 170 -44.09 19.56 24.54
C GLN A 170 -43.66 20.98 24.89
N MET A 171 -42.64 21.54 24.23
CA MET A 171 -42.19 22.91 24.52
C MET A 171 -43.06 24.01 23.91
N THR A 172 -43.95 23.65 22.99
CA THR A 172 -44.88 24.63 22.38
C THR A 172 -46.15 24.88 23.23
N LEU A 173 -46.34 24.11 24.29
CA LEU A 173 -47.51 24.22 25.20
C LEU A 173 -47.22 25.00 26.48
N ASP A 174 -45.97 25.30 26.80
CA ASP A 174 -45.55 26.00 28.03
C ASP A 174 -45.29 27.52 27.82
N ILE A 175 -45.93 28.14 26.80
CA ILE A 175 -45.89 29.61 26.55
C ILE A 175 -47.26 30.21 26.72
#